data_4be3ae916d4f942b4f99a64256ce6181
#
_entry.id   4be3ae916d4f942b4f99a64256ce6181
#
_cell.length_a   1.000
_cell.length_b   1.000
_cell.length_c   1.000
_cell.angle_alpha   90.00
_cell.angle_beta   90.00
_cell.angle_gamma   90.00
#
_symmetry.space_group_name_H-M   'P 1'
#
loop_
_entity.id
_entity.type
_entity.pdbx_description
1 polymer ?
#
loop_
_entity_poly.entity_id
_entity_poly.type
_entity_poly.pdbx_seq_one_letter_code
_entity_poly.pdbx_strand_id
1 'polypeptide(L)'
;MIKFIIFLLVFLLYQSVSISKTNEIENFNQKYLSSYFSGIVSLKNEETGASFKFLENSYPISETHNNYLKNYLASLVMNRQVDKAIKKIKDNKVNTEIFLEKELLLFVDSIKKKNFIKSQSHMTNLENSPEINDTISVILYETLKNYIRVFNSRNSSSYLQKNFGELDEINLIFLNCYLDKNQTIQFFDKFIASDGTNSRYIYFYIDYLLEKKKLKEVSIISNKISDLDSSLLLSQIKYWSKNSEYE
;
A
#
# COMPACT_ATOMS: atom_id res chain seq x y z
N MET A 1 -40.93 65.93 -5.35
CA MET A 1 -39.99 65.28 -4.41
C MET A 1 -40.58 64.06 -3.70
N ILE A 2 -41.73 64.16 -3.05
CA ILE A 2 -42.34 63.05 -2.28
C ILE A 2 -42.57 61.77 -3.14
N LYS A 3 -43.06 61.90 -4.39
CA LYS A 3 -43.27 60.76 -5.30
C LYS A 3 -41.98 60.02 -5.68
N PHE A 4 -40.85 60.73 -5.73
CA PHE A 4 -39.55 60.15 -6.04
C PHE A 4 -38.97 59.38 -4.84
N ILE A 5 -39.23 59.87 -3.63
CA ILE A 5 -38.81 59.19 -2.38
C ILE A 5 -39.63 57.88 -2.19
N ILE A 6 -40.92 57.90 -2.50
CA ILE A 6 -41.76 56.71 -2.43
C ILE A 6 -41.32 55.68 -3.47
N PHE A 7 -40.95 56.09 -4.66
CA PHE A 7 -40.44 55.17 -5.72
C PHE A 7 -39.09 54.56 -5.31
N LEU A 8 -38.21 55.34 -4.71
CA LEU A 8 -36.92 54.84 -4.20
C LEU A 8 -37.10 53.84 -3.04
N LEU A 9 -38.06 54.10 -2.15
CA LEU A 9 -38.40 53.19 -1.05
C LEU A 9 -39.00 51.88 -1.54
N VAL A 10 -39.88 51.92 -2.53
CA VAL A 10 -40.44 50.72 -3.16
C VAL A 10 -39.37 49.94 -3.90
N PHE A 11 -38.42 50.61 -4.57
CA PHE A 11 -37.28 49.96 -5.24
C PHE A 11 -36.32 49.27 -4.28
N LEU A 12 -36.08 49.85 -3.11
CA LEU A 12 -35.30 49.25 -2.03
C LEU A 12 -36.00 48.05 -1.38
N LEU A 13 -37.32 48.06 -1.33
CA LEU A 13 -38.12 46.93 -0.84
C LEU A 13 -38.24 45.78 -1.88
N TYR A 14 -38.03 46.09 -3.17
CA TYR A 14 -37.94 45.10 -4.25
C TYR A 14 -36.55 44.51 -4.47
N GLN A 15 -35.55 44.87 -3.67
CA GLN A 15 -34.39 44.03 -3.57
C GLN A 15 -34.84 42.75 -2.88
N SER A 16 -35.49 41.92 -3.70
CA SER A 16 -35.85 40.56 -3.40
C SER A 16 -34.64 39.93 -2.69
N VAL A 17 -34.85 39.58 -1.45
CA VAL A 17 -34.07 38.52 -0.80
C VAL A 17 -33.99 37.41 -1.83
N SER A 18 -32.86 37.32 -2.54
CA SER A 18 -32.49 36.12 -3.25
C SER A 18 -32.35 35.05 -2.18
N ILE A 19 -33.47 34.46 -1.81
CA ILE A 19 -33.47 33.18 -1.15
C ILE A 19 -32.87 32.27 -2.21
N SER A 20 -31.55 32.17 -2.20
CA SER A 20 -30.89 31.02 -2.77
C SER A 20 -31.66 29.84 -2.19
N LYS A 21 -32.48 29.19 -3.00
CA LYS A 21 -32.87 27.82 -2.72
C LYS A 21 -31.57 27.09 -2.64
N THR A 22 -31.01 27.00 -1.44
CA THR A 22 -30.17 25.89 -1.07
C THR A 22 -31.06 24.69 -1.31
N ASN A 23 -30.96 24.09 -2.52
CA ASN A 23 -31.30 22.69 -2.64
C ASN A 23 -30.61 22.08 -1.42
N GLU A 24 -31.38 21.60 -0.48
CA GLU A 24 -30.93 20.93 0.70
C GLU A 24 -29.90 19.89 0.20
N ILE A 25 -28.63 20.21 0.36
CA ILE A 25 -27.58 19.21 0.40
C ILE A 25 -27.86 18.56 1.74
N GLU A 26 -28.79 17.63 1.70
CA GLU A 26 -29.44 16.97 2.84
C GLU A 26 -28.46 16.18 3.69
N ASN A 27 -27.16 16.36 3.61
CA ASN A 27 -26.17 15.71 4.45
C ASN A 27 -24.83 16.48 4.53
N PHE A 28 -24.79 17.79 4.28
CA PHE A 28 -23.59 18.56 4.51
C PHE A 28 -23.40 18.83 6.01
N ASN A 29 -22.80 17.87 6.70
CA ASN A 29 -22.39 18.07 8.08
C ASN A 29 -20.97 18.63 8.12
N GLN A 30 -20.85 19.93 8.43
CA GLN A 30 -19.58 20.64 8.53
C GLN A 30 -18.56 19.92 9.45
N LYS A 31 -19.03 19.26 10.49
CA LYS A 31 -18.20 18.48 11.43
C LYS A 31 -17.50 17.30 10.71
N TYR A 32 -18.22 16.56 9.88
CA TYR A 32 -17.65 15.42 9.15
C TYR A 32 -16.67 15.87 8.08
N LEU A 33 -16.96 16.98 7.39
CA LEU A 33 -16.05 17.54 6.41
C LEU A 33 -14.76 18.07 7.06
N SER A 34 -14.87 18.79 8.18
CA SER A 34 -13.73 19.25 8.96
C SER A 34 -12.86 18.07 9.43
N SER A 35 -13.51 17.01 9.95
CA SER A 35 -12.82 15.78 10.34
C SER A 35 -12.09 15.13 9.15
N TYR A 36 -12.75 15.05 7.99
CA TYR A 36 -12.15 14.51 6.79
C TYR A 36 -10.87 15.26 6.36
N PHE A 37 -10.94 16.60 6.29
CA PHE A 37 -9.76 17.39 5.94
C PHE A 37 -8.64 17.29 6.99
N SER A 38 -8.98 17.27 8.27
CA SER A 38 -8.00 17.01 9.33
C SER A 38 -7.34 15.63 9.15
N GLY A 39 -8.13 14.63 8.77
CA GLY A 39 -7.64 13.29 8.48
C GLY A 39 -6.66 13.26 7.30
N ILE A 40 -6.94 14.00 6.22
CA ILE A 40 -6.03 14.11 5.06
C ILE A 40 -4.73 14.82 5.45
N VAL A 41 -4.81 15.91 6.22
CA VAL A 41 -3.62 16.63 6.68
C VAL A 41 -2.75 15.73 7.55
N SER A 42 -3.34 15.04 8.53
CA SER A 42 -2.63 14.09 9.38
C SER A 42 -2.04 12.92 8.57
N LEU A 43 -2.74 12.44 7.52
CA LEU A 43 -2.24 11.39 6.64
C LEU A 43 -0.98 11.84 5.89
N LYS A 44 -0.97 13.06 5.37
CA LYS A 44 0.19 13.66 4.67
C LYS A 44 1.37 13.92 5.61
N ASN A 45 1.10 14.19 6.88
CA ASN A 45 2.12 14.39 7.91
C ASN A 45 2.58 13.08 8.57
N GLU A 46 2.12 11.91 8.06
CA GLU A 46 2.43 10.59 8.60
C GLU A 46 1.97 10.36 10.06
N GLU A 47 1.02 11.17 10.53
CA GLU A 47 0.39 11.04 11.85
C GLU A 47 -0.66 9.92 11.82
N THR A 48 -0.20 8.66 11.73
CA THR A 48 -1.05 7.51 11.40
C THR A 48 -2.25 7.33 12.33
N GLY A 49 -2.05 7.46 13.65
CA GLY A 49 -3.12 7.31 14.64
C GLY A 49 -4.15 8.43 14.60
N ALA A 50 -3.72 9.68 14.34
CA ALA A 50 -4.61 10.83 14.22
C ALA A 50 -5.41 10.76 12.91
N SER A 51 -4.74 10.46 11.79
CA SER A 51 -5.39 10.32 10.47
C SER A 51 -6.49 9.27 10.50
N PHE A 52 -6.22 8.11 11.10
CA PHE A 52 -7.22 7.04 11.24
C PHE A 52 -8.45 7.51 12.02
N LYS A 53 -8.27 8.15 13.19
CA LYS A 53 -9.39 8.64 14.02
C LYS A 53 -10.25 9.68 13.29
N PHE A 54 -9.61 10.64 12.63
CA PHE A 54 -10.31 11.68 11.90
C PHE A 54 -11.09 11.13 10.70
N LEU A 55 -10.49 10.22 9.92
CA LEU A 55 -11.15 9.60 8.78
C LEU A 55 -12.26 8.64 9.23
N GLU A 56 -12.10 7.90 10.31
CA GLU A 56 -13.17 7.06 10.86
C GLU A 56 -14.36 7.90 11.34
N ASN A 57 -14.12 9.03 12.00
CA ASN A 57 -15.17 9.97 12.43
C ASN A 57 -15.89 10.65 11.27
N SER A 58 -15.26 10.74 10.11
CA SER A 58 -15.87 11.32 8.90
C SER A 58 -16.55 10.28 8.00
N TYR A 59 -16.70 9.03 8.43
CA TYR A 59 -17.33 7.95 7.65
C TYR A 59 -18.68 8.31 7.01
N PRO A 60 -19.56 9.13 7.63
CA PRO A 60 -20.84 9.50 7.01
C PRO A 60 -20.73 10.20 5.64
N ILE A 61 -19.57 10.79 5.30
CA ILE A 61 -19.38 11.39 3.97
C ILE A 61 -18.92 10.38 2.91
N SER A 62 -18.76 9.13 3.26
CA SER A 62 -18.24 8.08 2.35
C SER A 62 -19.12 7.86 1.11
N GLU A 63 -20.41 8.12 1.20
CA GLU A 63 -21.36 7.96 0.08
C GLU A 63 -21.35 9.16 -0.88
N THR A 64 -20.90 10.33 -0.41
CA THR A 64 -20.95 11.59 -1.17
C THR A 64 -19.59 12.07 -1.64
N HIS A 65 -18.49 11.47 -1.14
CA HIS A 65 -17.14 11.92 -1.43
C HIS A 65 -16.28 10.78 -2.02
N ASN A 66 -16.07 10.81 -3.32
CA ASN A 66 -15.39 9.74 -4.07
C ASN A 66 -14.03 9.35 -3.52
N ASN A 67 -13.21 10.32 -3.09
CA ASN A 67 -11.87 10.04 -2.55
C ASN A 67 -11.85 9.59 -1.08
N TYR A 68 -13.01 9.56 -0.41
CA TYR A 68 -13.05 9.17 1.00
C TYR A 68 -12.48 7.78 1.22
N LEU A 69 -12.96 6.79 0.46
CA LEU A 69 -12.55 5.39 0.63
C LEU A 69 -11.04 5.23 0.42
N LYS A 70 -10.49 5.86 -0.61
CA LYS A 70 -9.05 5.84 -0.90
C LYS A 70 -8.22 6.32 0.30
N ASN A 71 -8.53 7.50 0.83
CA ASN A 71 -7.81 8.08 1.98
C ASN A 71 -8.01 7.24 3.26
N TYR A 72 -9.21 6.71 3.47
CA TYR A 72 -9.50 5.87 4.63
C TYR A 72 -8.73 4.55 4.57
N LEU A 73 -8.66 3.89 3.40
CA LEU A 73 -7.86 2.68 3.22
C LEU A 73 -6.37 2.95 3.45
N ALA A 74 -5.84 4.06 2.93
CA ALA A 74 -4.46 4.46 3.18
C ALA A 74 -4.19 4.63 4.68
N SER A 75 -5.08 5.31 5.42
CA SER A 75 -4.94 5.48 6.87
C SER A 75 -4.98 4.16 7.64
N LEU A 76 -5.84 3.21 7.23
CA LEU A 76 -5.91 1.88 7.83
C LEU A 76 -4.61 1.09 7.62
N VAL A 77 -4.07 1.12 6.40
CA VAL A 77 -2.82 0.44 6.06
C VAL A 77 -1.64 1.02 6.84
N MET A 78 -1.51 2.35 6.88
CA MET A 78 -0.46 3.03 7.66
C MET A 78 -0.58 2.76 9.16
N ASN A 79 -1.80 2.57 9.65
CA ASN A 79 -2.07 2.19 11.05
C ASN A 79 -2.02 0.65 11.28
N ARG A 80 -1.42 -0.11 10.35
CA ARG A 80 -1.26 -1.58 10.41
C ARG A 80 -2.57 -2.38 10.51
N GLN A 81 -3.69 -1.81 10.07
CA GLN A 81 -5.02 -2.44 10.09
C GLN A 81 -5.42 -2.97 8.70
N VAL A 82 -4.52 -3.70 8.04
CA VAL A 82 -4.71 -4.18 6.66
C VAL A 82 -5.96 -5.06 6.52
N ASP A 83 -6.21 -5.95 7.47
CA ASP A 83 -7.40 -6.83 7.43
C ASP A 83 -8.72 -6.03 7.52
N LYS A 84 -8.73 -4.95 8.33
CA LYS A 84 -9.86 -4.02 8.40
C LYS A 84 -10.06 -3.28 7.08
N ALA A 85 -8.96 -2.87 6.42
CA ALA A 85 -9.02 -2.25 5.09
C ALA A 85 -9.64 -3.20 4.06
N ILE A 86 -9.17 -4.44 3.98
CA ILE A 86 -9.69 -5.46 3.08
C ILE A 86 -11.18 -5.74 3.35
N LYS A 87 -11.57 -5.84 4.63
CA LYS A 87 -12.97 -6.01 5.01
C LYS A 87 -13.83 -4.84 4.53
N LYS A 88 -13.38 -3.60 4.75
CA LYS A 88 -14.10 -2.39 4.29
C LYS A 88 -14.29 -2.35 2.77
N ILE A 89 -13.29 -2.76 1.99
CA ILE A 89 -13.44 -2.88 0.54
C ILE A 89 -14.55 -3.89 0.18
N LYS A 90 -14.56 -5.05 0.83
CA LYS A 90 -15.52 -6.13 0.55
C LYS A 90 -16.95 -5.80 0.97
N ASP A 91 -17.10 -5.06 2.07
CA ASP A 91 -18.40 -4.65 2.60
C ASP A 91 -19.00 -3.48 1.80
N ASN A 92 -18.16 -2.65 1.15
CA ASN A 92 -18.60 -1.51 0.36
C ASN A 92 -19.04 -1.94 -1.05
N LYS A 93 -20.28 -2.36 -1.18
CA LYS A 93 -20.87 -2.78 -2.46
C LYS A 93 -21.21 -1.59 -3.41
N VAL A 94 -21.25 -0.38 -2.89
CA VAL A 94 -21.68 0.82 -3.64
C VAL A 94 -20.50 1.39 -4.46
N ASN A 95 -19.28 1.33 -3.93
CA ASN A 95 -18.13 1.89 -4.63
C ASN A 95 -17.52 0.88 -5.61
N THR A 96 -17.96 0.97 -6.86
CA THR A 96 -17.42 0.17 -7.98
C THR A 96 -16.16 0.79 -8.59
N GLU A 97 -15.71 1.94 -8.09
CA GLU A 97 -14.56 2.66 -8.62
C GLU A 97 -13.28 1.80 -8.52
N ILE A 98 -12.54 1.78 -9.62
CA ILE A 98 -11.23 1.10 -9.70
C ILE A 98 -10.17 2.14 -9.38
N PHE A 99 -9.37 1.88 -8.35
CA PHE A 99 -8.20 2.69 -8.00
C PHE A 99 -7.09 1.78 -7.45
N LEU A 100 -5.86 2.24 -7.60
CA LEU A 100 -4.64 1.46 -7.37
C LEU A 100 -4.61 0.77 -6.00
N GLU A 101 -4.83 1.51 -4.92
CA GLU A 101 -4.69 0.99 -3.55
C GLU A 101 -5.69 -0.11 -3.23
N LYS A 102 -6.92 0.01 -3.73
CA LYS A 102 -7.98 -1.01 -3.56
C LYS A 102 -7.60 -2.31 -4.25
N GLU A 103 -7.26 -2.23 -5.53
CA GLU A 103 -6.95 -3.42 -6.32
C GLU A 103 -5.65 -4.07 -5.84
N LEU A 104 -4.66 -3.28 -5.40
CA LEU A 104 -3.43 -3.79 -4.81
C LEU A 104 -3.68 -4.56 -3.51
N LEU A 105 -4.51 -4.03 -2.60
CA LEU A 105 -4.87 -4.72 -1.36
C LEU A 105 -5.60 -6.04 -1.62
N LEU A 106 -6.56 -6.04 -2.55
CA LEU A 106 -7.29 -7.25 -2.93
C LEU A 106 -6.41 -8.27 -3.66
N PHE A 107 -5.48 -7.79 -4.47
CA PHE A 107 -4.46 -8.62 -5.11
C PHE A 107 -3.60 -9.35 -4.08
N VAL A 108 -3.01 -8.61 -3.13
CA VAL A 108 -2.16 -9.19 -2.08
C VAL A 108 -2.95 -10.17 -1.21
N ASP A 109 -4.18 -9.83 -0.81
CA ASP A 109 -5.08 -10.75 -0.08
C ASP A 109 -5.33 -12.05 -0.85
N SER A 110 -5.52 -11.94 -2.16
CA SER A 110 -5.76 -13.09 -3.03
C SER A 110 -4.52 -13.98 -3.18
N ILE A 111 -3.33 -13.38 -3.32
CA ILE A 111 -2.05 -14.09 -3.34
C ILE A 111 -1.82 -14.83 -2.01
N LYS A 112 -2.00 -14.14 -0.89
CA LYS A 112 -1.85 -14.73 0.47
C LYS A 112 -2.76 -15.94 0.66
N LYS A 113 -3.94 -15.92 0.06
CA LYS A 113 -4.91 -17.04 0.05
C LYS A 113 -4.68 -18.07 -1.04
N LYS A 114 -3.62 -17.93 -1.82
CA LYS A 114 -3.29 -18.79 -2.98
C LYS A 114 -4.41 -18.85 -4.03
N ASN A 115 -5.24 -17.80 -4.10
CA ASN A 115 -6.31 -17.70 -5.11
C ASN A 115 -5.80 -16.90 -6.32
N PHE A 116 -5.02 -17.56 -7.16
CA PHE A 116 -4.37 -16.94 -8.31
C PHE A 116 -5.34 -16.47 -9.39
N ILE A 117 -6.52 -17.10 -9.51
CA ILE A 117 -7.56 -16.66 -10.45
C ILE A 117 -8.07 -15.27 -10.06
N LYS A 118 -8.38 -15.07 -8.77
CA LYS A 118 -8.78 -13.76 -8.26
C LYS A 118 -7.66 -12.73 -8.37
N SER A 119 -6.43 -13.14 -8.08
CA SER A 119 -5.28 -12.25 -8.25
C SER A 119 -5.15 -11.76 -9.69
N GLN A 120 -5.37 -12.64 -10.68
CA GLN A 120 -5.35 -12.27 -12.09
C GLN A 120 -6.45 -11.25 -12.44
N SER A 121 -7.65 -11.41 -11.89
CA SER A 121 -8.74 -10.43 -12.07
C SER A 121 -8.36 -9.04 -11.52
N HIS A 122 -7.76 -8.99 -10.33
CA HIS A 122 -7.28 -7.73 -9.76
C HIS A 122 -6.14 -7.11 -10.57
N MET A 123 -5.28 -7.92 -11.19
CA MET A 123 -4.26 -7.42 -12.13
C MET A 123 -4.87 -6.76 -13.36
N THR A 124 -5.94 -7.33 -13.92
CA THR A 124 -6.66 -6.72 -15.04
C THR A 124 -7.29 -5.38 -14.64
N ASN A 125 -7.83 -5.29 -13.42
CA ASN A 125 -8.35 -4.02 -12.90
C ASN A 125 -7.23 -2.99 -12.68
N LEU A 126 -6.07 -3.41 -12.17
CA LEU A 126 -4.90 -2.53 -12.03
C LEU A 126 -4.44 -1.98 -13.38
N GLU A 127 -4.39 -2.81 -14.43
CA GLU A 127 -4.00 -2.38 -15.78
C GLU A 127 -4.92 -1.26 -16.32
N ASN A 128 -6.18 -1.29 -15.93
CA ASN A 128 -7.18 -0.28 -16.34
C ASN A 128 -7.27 0.91 -15.36
N SER A 129 -6.46 0.93 -14.31
CA SER A 129 -6.44 2.05 -13.35
C SER A 129 -5.76 3.27 -13.95
N PRO A 130 -6.34 4.47 -13.81
CA PRO A 130 -5.73 5.70 -14.32
C PRO A 130 -4.39 6.04 -13.64
N GLU A 131 -4.12 5.47 -12.47
CA GLU A 131 -2.87 5.67 -11.73
C GLU A 131 -1.69 4.86 -12.28
N ILE A 132 -1.90 3.87 -13.18
CA ILE A 132 -0.82 3.09 -13.82
C ILE A 132 -0.21 3.86 -15.00
N ASN A 133 0.20 5.10 -14.78
CA ASN A 133 0.83 5.93 -15.80
C ASN A 133 2.18 6.52 -15.37
N ASP A 134 2.49 6.50 -14.07
CA ASP A 134 3.79 6.91 -13.58
C ASP A 134 4.77 5.72 -13.52
N THR A 135 6.06 6.04 -13.52
CA THR A 135 7.14 5.03 -13.57
C THR A 135 7.08 4.03 -12.42
N ILE A 136 6.74 4.47 -11.21
CA ILE A 136 6.73 3.62 -10.02
C ILE A 136 5.56 2.63 -10.12
N SER A 137 4.38 3.10 -10.50
CA SER A 137 3.19 2.27 -10.66
C SER A 137 3.36 1.23 -11.77
N VAL A 138 4.03 1.58 -12.87
CA VAL A 138 4.38 0.65 -13.96
C VAL A 138 5.35 -0.43 -13.47
N ILE A 139 6.41 -0.05 -12.74
CA ILE A 139 7.36 -1.02 -12.16
C ILE A 139 6.65 -1.97 -11.21
N LEU A 140 5.80 -1.45 -10.32
CA LEU A 140 5.01 -2.24 -9.39
C LEU A 140 4.10 -3.23 -10.14
N TYR A 141 3.33 -2.74 -11.11
CA TYR A 141 2.44 -3.57 -11.92
C TYR A 141 3.18 -4.72 -12.63
N GLU A 142 4.26 -4.42 -13.34
CA GLU A 142 5.05 -5.44 -14.06
C GLU A 142 5.69 -6.46 -13.10
N THR A 143 6.15 -6.00 -11.94
CA THR A 143 6.66 -6.87 -10.88
C THR A 143 5.58 -7.85 -10.41
N LEU A 144 4.39 -7.35 -10.07
CA LEU A 144 3.27 -8.18 -9.61
C LEU A 144 2.79 -9.15 -10.69
N LYS A 145 2.77 -8.72 -11.95
CA LYS A 145 2.44 -9.55 -13.12
C LYS A 145 3.42 -10.73 -13.26
N ASN A 146 4.69 -10.48 -13.03
CA ASN A 146 5.72 -11.52 -13.01
C ASN A 146 5.52 -12.51 -11.86
N TYR A 147 5.19 -12.02 -10.64
CA TYR A 147 4.89 -12.91 -9.51
C TYR A 147 3.74 -13.86 -9.82
N ILE A 148 2.61 -13.37 -10.36
CA ILE A 148 1.49 -14.23 -10.76
C ILE A 148 1.92 -15.26 -11.79
N ARG A 149 2.70 -14.85 -12.81
CA ARG A 149 3.16 -15.76 -13.86
C ARG A 149 3.97 -16.91 -13.28
N VAL A 150 4.90 -16.61 -12.37
CA VAL A 150 5.73 -17.61 -11.71
C VAL A 150 4.91 -18.48 -10.75
N PHE A 151 3.98 -17.90 -9.98
CA PHE A 151 3.13 -18.66 -9.06
C PHE A 151 2.21 -19.63 -9.79
N ASN A 152 1.65 -19.22 -10.92
CA ASN A 152 0.80 -20.08 -11.74
C ASN A 152 1.58 -21.22 -12.41
N SER A 153 2.75 -20.94 -12.96
CA SER A 153 3.59 -21.94 -13.64
C SER A 153 4.40 -22.80 -12.68
N ARG A 154 4.58 -22.34 -11.43
CA ARG A 154 5.53 -22.89 -10.45
C ARG A 154 6.96 -23.02 -11.00
N ASN A 155 7.31 -22.13 -11.91
CA ASN A 155 8.61 -22.13 -12.57
C ASN A 155 9.21 -20.73 -12.64
N SER A 156 10.38 -20.53 -12.04
CA SER A 156 11.09 -19.25 -12.07
C SER A 156 11.55 -18.84 -13.48
N SER A 157 11.69 -19.78 -14.42
CA SER A 157 12.00 -19.44 -15.82
C SER A 157 10.86 -18.69 -16.52
N SER A 158 9.67 -18.67 -15.95
CA SER A 158 8.54 -17.86 -16.41
C SER A 158 8.69 -16.37 -16.05
N TYR A 159 9.67 -15.98 -15.24
CA TYR A 159 9.98 -14.60 -14.93
C TYR A 159 10.52 -13.88 -16.18
N LEU A 160 9.93 -12.75 -16.52
CA LEU A 160 10.40 -11.90 -17.61
C LEU A 160 11.14 -10.69 -17.02
N GLN A 161 12.44 -10.61 -17.29
CA GLN A 161 13.23 -9.43 -16.94
C GLN A 161 12.72 -8.21 -17.72
N LYS A 162 12.57 -7.10 -16.99
CA LYS A 162 12.05 -5.82 -17.52
C LYS A 162 13.10 -4.71 -17.54
N ASN A 163 14.35 -5.06 -17.25
CA ASN A 163 15.48 -4.11 -17.12
C ASN A 163 15.29 -3.08 -16.00
N PHE A 164 14.70 -3.53 -14.89
CA PHE A 164 14.56 -2.72 -13.66
C PHE A 164 15.81 -2.79 -12.76
N GLY A 165 16.94 -3.22 -13.32
CA GLY A 165 18.23 -3.32 -12.61
C GLY A 165 18.17 -4.35 -11.48
N GLU A 166 18.70 -3.98 -10.31
CA GLU A 166 18.76 -4.85 -9.12
C GLU A 166 17.38 -5.36 -8.66
N LEU A 167 16.30 -4.62 -8.97
CA LEU A 167 14.95 -5.05 -8.63
C LEU A 167 14.56 -6.35 -9.34
N ASP A 168 14.98 -6.55 -10.58
CA ASP A 168 14.74 -7.81 -11.30
C ASP A 168 15.51 -8.96 -10.64
N GLU A 169 16.76 -8.72 -10.23
CA GLU A 169 17.58 -9.74 -9.60
C GLU A 169 17.01 -10.18 -8.25
N ILE A 170 16.67 -9.23 -7.38
CA ILE A 170 16.12 -9.56 -6.05
C ILE A 170 14.74 -10.21 -6.14
N ASN A 171 13.89 -9.77 -7.07
CA ASN A 171 12.60 -10.41 -7.30
C ASN A 171 12.75 -11.87 -7.75
N LEU A 172 13.72 -12.15 -8.63
CA LEU A 172 14.01 -13.52 -9.05
C LEU A 172 14.53 -14.37 -7.89
N ILE A 173 15.35 -13.81 -7.00
CA ILE A 173 15.82 -14.49 -5.79
C ILE A 173 14.64 -14.82 -4.87
N PHE A 174 13.75 -13.88 -4.61
CA PHE A 174 12.55 -14.12 -3.77
C PHE A 174 11.63 -15.17 -4.37
N LEU A 175 11.46 -15.18 -5.69
CA LEU A 175 10.69 -16.21 -6.38
C LEU A 175 11.34 -17.59 -6.28
N ASN A 176 12.67 -17.67 -6.32
CA ASN A 176 13.38 -18.92 -6.10
C ASN A 176 13.30 -19.39 -4.64
N CYS A 177 13.29 -18.46 -3.65
CA CYS A 177 12.96 -18.77 -2.26
C CYS A 177 11.58 -19.41 -2.13
N TYR A 178 10.56 -18.75 -2.70
CA TYR A 178 9.19 -19.24 -2.67
C TYR A 178 9.02 -20.62 -3.31
N LEU A 179 9.75 -20.88 -4.39
CA LEU A 179 9.73 -22.15 -5.11
C LEU A 179 10.65 -23.23 -4.51
N ASP A 180 11.32 -22.90 -3.42
CA ASP A 180 12.31 -23.76 -2.74
C ASP A 180 13.40 -24.32 -3.66
N LYS A 181 13.99 -23.45 -4.49
CA LYS A 181 15.03 -23.87 -5.45
C LYS A 181 16.39 -24.00 -4.77
N ASN A 182 17.09 -25.09 -5.04
CA ASN A 182 18.42 -25.37 -4.45
C ASN A 182 19.47 -24.28 -4.72
N GLN A 183 19.32 -23.54 -5.83
CA GLN A 183 20.24 -22.47 -6.22
C GLN A 183 20.02 -21.13 -5.50
N THR A 184 18.98 -21.01 -4.67
CA THR A 184 18.62 -19.77 -3.98
C THR A 184 19.78 -19.17 -3.18
N ILE A 185 20.54 -20.01 -2.46
CA ILE A 185 21.69 -19.56 -1.67
C ILE A 185 22.76 -18.94 -2.58
N GLN A 186 23.09 -19.60 -3.69
CA GLN A 186 24.10 -19.11 -4.64
C GLN A 186 23.71 -17.77 -5.26
N PHE A 187 22.41 -17.57 -5.52
CA PHE A 187 21.91 -16.30 -6.04
C PHE A 187 22.02 -15.19 -4.99
N PHE A 188 21.68 -15.45 -3.72
CA PHE A 188 21.88 -14.49 -2.66
C PHE A 188 23.35 -14.13 -2.46
N ASP A 189 24.24 -15.14 -2.41
CA ASP A 189 25.69 -14.93 -2.24
C ASP A 189 26.24 -14.03 -3.36
N LYS A 190 25.88 -14.31 -4.61
CA LYS A 190 26.29 -13.50 -5.76
C LYS A 190 25.75 -12.07 -5.68
N PHE A 191 24.47 -11.92 -5.36
CA PHE A 191 23.81 -10.62 -5.30
C PHE A 191 24.39 -9.71 -4.20
N ILE A 192 24.65 -10.28 -3.01
CA ILE A 192 25.24 -9.54 -1.89
C ILE A 192 26.71 -9.20 -2.15
N ALA A 193 27.43 -10.07 -2.87
CA ALA A 193 28.83 -9.83 -3.20
C ALA A 193 29.03 -8.78 -4.32
N SER A 194 28.01 -8.53 -5.13
CA SER A 194 28.12 -7.64 -6.31
C SER A 194 28.18 -6.17 -5.97
N ASP A 195 27.53 -5.73 -4.89
CA ASP A 195 27.54 -4.33 -4.47
C ASP A 195 27.29 -4.19 -2.96
N GLY A 196 28.09 -3.33 -2.29
CA GLY A 196 27.92 -3.01 -0.87
C GLY A 196 26.60 -2.30 -0.53
N THR A 197 25.85 -1.77 -1.54
CA THR A 197 24.54 -1.13 -1.35
C THR A 197 23.42 -2.13 -1.08
N ASN A 198 23.66 -3.41 -1.39
CA ASN A 198 22.67 -4.49 -1.22
C ASN A 198 22.53 -5.01 0.22
N SER A 199 23.16 -4.34 1.18
CA SER A 199 23.13 -4.72 2.61
C SER A 199 21.72 -4.89 3.19
N ARG A 200 20.74 -4.09 2.74
CA ARG A 200 19.33 -4.21 3.17
C ARG A 200 18.70 -5.56 2.85
N TYR A 201 19.19 -6.26 1.84
CA TYR A 201 18.66 -7.57 1.45
C TYR A 201 19.29 -8.73 2.22
N ILE A 202 20.35 -8.46 2.96
CA ILE A 202 21.01 -9.44 3.82
C ILE A 202 20.05 -9.98 4.88
N TYR A 203 19.15 -9.16 5.39
CA TYR A 203 18.14 -9.59 6.37
C TYR A 203 17.21 -10.67 5.80
N PHE A 204 16.76 -10.51 4.56
CA PHE A 204 15.95 -11.53 3.88
C PHE A 204 16.73 -12.82 3.65
N TYR A 205 18.02 -12.71 3.37
CA TYR A 205 18.88 -13.88 3.21
C TYR A 205 19.07 -14.62 4.53
N ILE A 206 19.34 -13.90 5.61
CA ILE A 206 19.45 -14.50 6.95
C ILE A 206 18.15 -15.18 7.35
N ASP A 207 17.01 -14.53 7.15
CA ASP A 207 15.69 -15.09 7.43
C ASP A 207 15.47 -16.40 6.66
N TYR A 208 15.76 -16.42 5.37
CA TYR A 208 15.71 -17.62 4.55
C TYR A 208 16.63 -18.74 5.07
N LEU A 209 17.86 -18.41 5.48
CA LEU A 209 18.79 -19.40 6.04
C LEU A 209 18.32 -19.95 7.39
N LEU A 210 17.72 -19.10 8.24
CA LEU A 210 17.13 -19.52 9.52
C LEU A 210 15.95 -20.48 9.28
N GLU A 211 15.06 -20.14 8.36
CA GLU A 211 13.94 -21.02 7.95
C GLU A 211 14.45 -22.40 7.48
N LYS A 212 15.57 -22.41 6.74
CA LYS A 212 16.24 -23.65 6.29
C LYS A 212 17.12 -24.31 7.33
N LYS A 213 17.17 -23.79 8.58
CA LYS A 213 18.01 -24.29 9.70
C LYS A 213 19.51 -24.32 9.37
N LYS A 214 19.99 -23.41 8.51
CA LYS A 214 21.39 -23.28 8.09
C LYS A 214 22.17 -22.34 9.00
N LEU A 215 22.25 -22.68 10.29
CA LEU A 215 22.80 -21.82 11.34
C LEU A 215 24.29 -21.48 11.17
N LYS A 216 25.07 -22.36 10.54
CA LYS A 216 26.49 -22.09 10.23
C LYS A 216 26.62 -20.96 9.22
N GLU A 217 25.84 -20.99 8.14
CA GLU A 217 25.82 -19.96 7.12
C GLU A 217 25.32 -18.62 7.68
N VAL A 218 24.30 -18.64 8.54
CA VAL A 218 23.84 -17.45 9.28
C VAL A 218 24.97 -16.82 10.07
N SER A 219 25.74 -17.63 10.83
CA SER A 219 26.88 -17.13 11.62
C SER A 219 27.96 -16.48 10.74
N ILE A 220 28.28 -17.09 9.59
CA ILE A 220 29.29 -16.57 8.66
C ILE A 220 28.84 -15.21 8.11
N ILE A 221 27.57 -15.10 7.66
CA ILE A 221 27.04 -13.86 7.09
C ILE A 221 26.93 -12.78 8.16
N SER A 222 26.42 -13.11 9.34
CA SER A 222 26.31 -12.16 10.46
C SER A 222 27.66 -11.57 10.87
N ASN A 223 28.74 -12.35 10.77
CA ASN A 223 30.07 -11.85 11.05
C ASN A 223 30.63 -10.93 9.96
N LYS A 224 30.26 -11.14 8.68
CA LYS A 224 30.62 -10.25 7.59
C LYS A 224 29.91 -8.88 7.69
N ILE A 225 28.74 -8.84 8.33
CA ILE A 225 27.90 -7.64 8.49
C ILE A 225 28.27 -6.86 9.77
N SER A 226 29.18 -7.39 10.61
CA SER A 226 29.54 -6.74 11.87
C SER A 226 30.10 -5.32 11.72
N ASP A 227 30.50 -4.95 10.50
CA ASP A 227 30.96 -3.60 10.15
C ASP A 227 29.79 -2.66 9.73
N LEU A 228 28.59 -3.20 9.54
CA LEU A 228 27.37 -2.44 9.32
C LEU A 228 26.74 -2.17 10.69
N ASP A 229 26.65 -0.92 11.03
CA ASP A 229 26.15 -0.34 12.29
C ASP A 229 25.23 -1.27 13.09
N SER A 230 25.63 -1.55 14.31
CA SER A 230 25.05 -2.49 15.27
C SER A 230 23.53 -2.30 15.45
N SER A 231 22.75 -2.83 14.56
CA SER A 231 21.32 -2.88 14.78
C SER A 231 21.01 -3.94 15.86
N LEU A 232 20.02 -3.62 16.69
CA LEU A 232 19.46 -4.54 17.69
C LEU A 232 19.11 -5.91 17.05
N LEU A 233 18.69 -5.88 15.78
CA LEU A 233 18.34 -7.03 14.97
C LEU A 233 19.55 -7.95 14.70
N LEU A 234 20.73 -7.40 14.39
CA LEU A 234 21.95 -8.22 14.22
C LEU A 234 22.35 -8.94 15.49
N SER A 235 22.22 -8.27 16.64
CA SER A 235 22.47 -8.90 17.94
C SER A 235 21.49 -10.04 18.19
N GLN A 236 20.22 -9.86 17.83
CA GLN A 236 19.17 -10.87 17.96
C GLN A 236 19.40 -12.06 17.02
N ILE A 237 19.77 -11.82 15.76
CA ILE A 237 20.12 -12.87 14.79
C ILE A 237 21.33 -13.67 15.27
N LYS A 238 22.38 -13.00 15.80
CA LYS A 238 23.53 -13.66 16.40
C LYS A 238 23.15 -14.52 17.60
N TYR A 239 22.23 -14.04 18.43
CA TYR A 239 21.70 -14.81 19.56
C TYR A 239 20.98 -16.08 19.07
N TRP A 240 20.04 -15.96 18.13
CA TRP A 240 19.31 -17.10 17.57
C TRP A 240 20.23 -18.12 16.90
N SER A 241 21.20 -17.66 16.10
CA SER A 241 22.14 -18.57 15.44
C SER A 241 22.98 -19.38 16.40
N LYS A 242 23.29 -18.83 17.59
CA LYS A 242 24.05 -19.54 18.64
C LYS A 242 23.19 -20.53 19.42
N ASN A 243 21.95 -20.20 19.68
CA ASN A 243 21.08 -20.96 20.57
C ASN A 243 20.15 -21.91 19.84
N SER A 244 20.17 -21.92 18.49
CA SER A 244 19.28 -22.73 17.65
C SER A 244 17.78 -22.47 17.94
N GLU A 245 17.47 -21.30 18.50
CA GLU A 245 16.13 -20.86 18.86
C GLU A 245 15.62 -19.90 17.77
N TYR A 246 15.09 -20.47 16.71
CA TYR A 246 14.32 -19.75 15.71
C TYR A 246 12.99 -20.46 15.54
N GLU A 247 11.89 -19.83 15.94
CA GLU A 247 10.51 -20.23 15.71
C GLU A 247 9.80 -19.23 14.79
#